data_f3e9a2e6eb3031f6324cc5e5703808da
#
_entry.id   f3e9a2e6eb3031f6324cc5e5703808da
#
_cell.length_a   1.000
_cell.length_b   1.000
_cell.length_c   1.000
_cell.angle_alpha   90.00
_cell.angle_beta   90.00
_cell.angle_gamma   90.00
#
_symmetry.space_group_name_H-M   'P 1'
#
loop_
_entity.id
_entity.type
_entity.pdbx_description
1 polymer ?
#
loop_
_entity_poly.entity_id
_entity_poly.type
_entity_poly.pdbx_seq_one_letter_code
_entity_poly.pdbx_strand_id
1 'polypeptide(L)' 'MKKGIPVKSDRKGKKFKVLTPAGKIIHFGDSSMKDFTQHKDKQRQINYCKRSAGIKAKGKLTKNNKESANYYSRKFLWDC' A
#
# COMPACT_ATOMS: atom_id res chain seq x y z
N MET A 1 9.47 -13.61 -7.84
CA MET A 1 8.47 -12.53 -7.90
C MET A 1 8.87 -11.51 -8.96
N LYS A 2 7.90 -10.99 -9.69
CA LYS A 2 8.15 -9.87 -10.60
C LYS A 2 8.11 -8.54 -9.83
N LYS A 3 9.02 -7.63 -10.16
CA LYS A 3 9.06 -6.31 -9.52
C LYS A 3 7.76 -5.53 -9.76
N GLY A 4 7.24 -4.92 -8.70
CA GLY A 4 6.03 -4.09 -8.77
C GLY A 4 4.72 -4.84 -8.83
N ILE A 5 4.71 -6.18 -8.82
CA ILE A 5 3.48 -6.98 -8.87
C ILE A 5 3.26 -7.66 -7.51
N PRO A 6 2.22 -7.25 -6.75
CA PRO A 6 1.96 -7.82 -5.43
C PRO A 6 1.51 -9.28 -5.51
N VAL A 7 1.91 -10.05 -4.51
CA VAL A 7 1.43 -11.40 -4.26
C VAL A 7 0.99 -11.51 -2.81
N LYS A 8 0.27 -12.58 -2.46
CA LYS A 8 -0.21 -12.78 -1.10
C LYS A 8 0.97 -12.82 -0.13
N SER A 9 0.87 -12.06 0.98
CA SER A 9 1.90 -12.03 2.01
C SER A 9 1.88 -13.31 2.84
N ASP A 10 3.06 -13.78 3.21
CA ASP A 10 3.25 -14.86 4.19
C ASP A 10 3.47 -14.32 5.61
N ARG A 11 3.51 -12.98 5.78
CA ARG A 11 3.66 -12.34 7.09
C ARG A 11 2.31 -12.18 7.77
N LYS A 12 2.22 -12.63 9.02
CA LYS A 12 1.02 -12.47 9.83
C LYS A 12 0.65 -10.98 9.96
N GLY A 13 -0.62 -10.67 9.74
CA GLY A 13 -1.13 -9.30 9.85
C GLY A 13 -1.01 -8.46 8.58
N LYS A 14 -0.41 -9.00 7.51
CA LYS A 14 -0.27 -8.29 6.23
C LYS A 14 -0.99 -9.03 5.12
N LYS A 15 -1.62 -8.27 4.21
CA LYS A 15 -2.38 -8.85 3.08
C LYS A 15 -1.49 -9.25 1.92
N PHE A 16 -0.55 -8.39 1.54
CA PHE A 16 0.26 -8.57 0.34
C PHE A 16 1.72 -8.25 0.59
N LYS A 17 2.58 -8.76 -0.30
CA LYS A 17 3.98 -8.37 -0.38
C LYS A 17 4.33 -8.06 -1.83
N VAL A 18 5.34 -7.23 -2.04
CA VAL A 18 5.77 -6.81 -3.37
C VAL A 18 7.29 -6.73 -3.41
N LEU A 19 7.87 -7.07 -4.55
CA LEU A 19 9.30 -6.87 -4.81
C LEU A 19 9.47 -5.48 -5.41
N THR A 20 10.26 -4.62 -4.73
CA THR A 20 10.47 -3.24 -5.18
C THR A 20 11.51 -3.17 -6.30
N PRO A 21 11.59 -2.02 -7.02
CA PRO A 21 12.64 -1.84 -8.03
C PRO A 21 14.06 -1.98 -7.48
N ALA A 22 14.27 -1.68 -6.19
CA ALA A 22 15.57 -1.85 -5.54
C ALA A 22 15.85 -3.30 -5.11
N GLY A 23 14.91 -4.23 -5.34
CA GLY A 23 15.07 -5.63 -4.97
C GLY A 23 14.68 -5.96 -3.54
N LYS A 24 13.99 -5.06 -2.84
CA LYS A 24 13.49 -5.30 -1.47
C LYS A 24 12.09 -5.91 -1.51
N ILE A 25 11.75 -6.68 -0.47
CA ILE A 25 10.40 -7.17 -0.29
C ILE A 25 9.71 -6.34 0.78
N ILE A 26 8.59 -5.72 0.41
CA ILE A 26 7.78 -4.89 1.31
C ILE A 26 6.43 -5.58 1.51
N HIS A 27 6.04 -5.76 2.77
CA HIS A 27 4.71 -6.24 3.13
C HIS A 27 3.81 -5.05 3.38
N PHE A 28 2.58 -5.08 2.85
CA PHE A 28 1.66 -3.96 3.00
C PHE A 28 0.21 -4.45 3.15
N GLY A 29 -0.65 -3.55 3.62
CA GLY A 29 -2.06 -3.86 3.89
C GLY A 29 -2.23 -4.54 5.24
N ASP A 30 -3.15 -3.99 6.07
CA ASP A 30 -3.47 -4.57 7.37
C ASP A 30 -4.58 -5.61 7.19
N SER A 31 -4.31 -6.88 7.52
CA SER A 31 -5.27 -7.96 7.35
C SER A 31 -6.46 -7.85 8.30
N SER A 32 -6.35 -7.08 9.39
CA SER A 32 -7.44 -6.85 10.35
C SER A 32 -8.44 -5.78 9.88
N MET A 33 -8.09 -5.00 8.84
CA MET A 33 -8.93 -3.92 8.33
C MET A 33 -9.36 -4.19 6.89
N LYS A 34 -10.58 -3.77 6.56
CA LYS A 34 -11.06 -3.80 5.17
C LYS A 34 -10.51 -2.59 4.41
N ASP A 35 -10.07 -2.82 3.18
CA ASP A 35 -9.64 -1.76 2.27
C ASP A 35 -10.71 -1.50 1.21
N PHE A 36 -10.46 -0.55 0.30
CA PHE A 36 -11.44 -0.18 -0.72
C PHE A 36 -11.84 -1.34 -1.62
N THR A 37 -10.92 -2.27 -1.92
CA THR A 37 -11.23 -3.42 -2.78
C THR A 37 -12.24 -4.37 -2.14
N GLN A 38 -12.40 -4.30 -0.80
CA GLN A 38 -13.33 -5.14 -0.04
C GLN A 38 -14.66 -4.43 0.25
N HIS A 39 -14.62 -3.17 0.75
CA HIS A 39 -15.85 -2.45 1.16
C HIS A 39 -16.40 -1.52 0.08
N LYS A 40 -15.58 -1.05 -0.84
CA LYS A 40 -15.93 -0.13 -1.95
C LYS A 40 -16.65 1.14 -1.48
N ASP A 41 -16.34 1.61 -0.28
CA ASP A 41 -16.90 2.82 0.29
C ASP A 41 -16.10 4.04 -0.21
N LYS A 42 -16.73 4.82 -1.09
CA LYS A 42 -16.09 5.98 -1.72
C LYS A 42 -15.63 7.03 -0.72
N GLN A 43 -16.39 7.28 0.33
CA GLN A 43 -16.01 8.28 1.32
C GLN A 43 -14.77 7.84 2.10
N ARG A 44 -14.69 6.58 2.46
CA ARG A 44 -13.51 6.02 3.12
C ARG A 44 -12.30 6.04 2.20
N GLN A 45 -12.50 5.75 0.91
CA GLN A 45 -11.43 5.84 -0.10
C GLN A 45 -10.87 7.26 -0.19
N ILE A 46 -11.75 8.26 -0.32
CA ILE A 46 -11.35 9.66 -0.42
C ILE A 46 -10.57 10.08 0.83
N ASN A 47 -11.07 9.74 2.01
CA ASN A 47 -10.41 10.08 3.27
C ASN A 47 -9.03 9.43 3.38
N TYR A 48 -8.92 8.16 3.01
CA TYR A 48 -7.64 7.45 3.01
C TYR A 48 -6.66 8.07 2.01
N CYS A 49 -7.12 8.36 0.79
CA CYS A 49 -6.25 8.92 -0.25
C CYS A 49 -5.71 10.29 0.15
N LYS A 50 -6.55 11.14 0.76
CA LYS A 50 -6.12 12.46 1.26
C LYS A 50 -5.10 12.32 2.40
N ARG A 51 -5.39 11.49 3.38
CA ARG A 51 -4.53 11.29 4.54
C ARG A 51 -3.18 10.69 4.15
N SER A 52 -3.21 9.64 3.34
CA SER A 52 -1.98 8.95 2.94
C SER A 52 -1.12 9.74 1.97
N ALA A 53 -1.69 10.70 1.24
CA ALA A 53 -0.92 11.58 0.36
C ALA A 53 0.05 12.48 1.14
N GLY A 54 -0.24 12.77 2.41
CA GLY A 54 0.62 13.60 3.26
C GLY A 54 1.66 12.84 4.06
N ILE A 55 1.70 11.52 4.00
CA ILE A 55 2.66 10.72 4.77
C ILE A 55 4.06 10.92 4.22
N LYS A 56 4.99 11.29 5.11
CA LYS A 56 6.40 11.52 4.76
C LYS A 56 7.30 10.51 5.45
N ALA A 57 8.38 10.14 4.77
CA ALA A 57 9.50 9.39 5.35
C ALA A 57 10.78 10.11 5.00
N LYS A 58 11.60 10.43 6.02
CA LYS A 58 12.86 11.18 5.84
C LYS A 58 12.66 12.49 5.07
N GLY A 59 11.55 13.21 5.33
CA GLY A 59 11.24 14.48 4.70
C GLY A 59 10.67 14.40 3.29
N LYS A 60 10.47 13.21 2.74
CA LYS A 60 9.93 13.02 1.39
C LYS A 60 8.56 12.34 1.44
N LEU A 61 7.66 12.74 0.54
CA LEU A 61 6.34 12.11 0.42
C LEU A 61 6.46 10.66 -0.03
N THR A 62 5.80 9.76 0.68
CA THR A 62 5.86 8.32 0.39
C THR A 62 4.89 7.88 -0.69
N LYS A 63 3.90 8.72 -1.05
CA LYS A 63 2.89 8.36 -2.06
C LYS A 63 3.47 8.03 -3.43
N ASN A 64 4.62 8.62 -3.78
CA ASN A 64 5.31 8.40 -5.05
C ASN A 64 6.59 7.58 -4.91
N ASN A 65 6.86 7.06 -3.72
CA ASN A 65 8.08 6.31 -3.45
C ASN A 65 7.84 4.81 -3.62
N LYS A 66 8.33 4.24 -4.71
CA LYS A 66 8.18 2.81 -5.03
C LYS A 66 8.90 1.87 -4.05
N GLU A 67 9.67 2.42 -3.11
CA GLU A 67 10.29 1.66 -2.01
C GLU A 67 9.48 1.79 -0.72
N SER A 68 8.27 2.35 -0.76
CA SER A 68 7.40 2.56 0.41
C SER A 68 6.14 1.70 0.33
N ALA A 69 5.78 1.10 1.46
CA ALA A 69 4.52 0.36 1.59
C ALA A 69 3.31 1.25 1.29
N ASN A 70 3.37 2.55 1.62
CA ASN A 70 2.29 3.49 1.36
C ASN A 70 1.97 3.60 -0.14
N TYR A 71 3.00 3.63 -0.99
CA TYR A 71 2.81 3.67 -2.45
C TYR A 71 1.96 2.49 -2.93
N TYR A 72 2.32 1.27 -2.50
CA TYR A 72 1.63 0.07 -2.96
C TYR A 72 0.23 -0.07 -2.36
N SER A 73 0.06 0.30 -1.10
CA SER A 73 -1.24 0.31 -0.45
C SER A 73 -2.22 1.26 -1.16
N ARG A 74 -1.78 2.47 -1.48
CA ARG A 74 -2.58 3.43 -2.23
C ARG A 74 -2.97 2.92 -3.62
N LYS A 75 -2.01 2.29 -4.31
CA LYS A 75 -2.21 1.83 -5.68
C LYS A 75 -3.11 0.59 -5.78
N PHE A 76 -2.88 -0.40 -4.92
CA PHE A 76 -3.50 -1.72 -5.08
C PHE A 76 -4.68 -1.96 -4.14
N LEU A 77 -4.74 -1.32 -2.99
CA LEU A 77 -5.80 -1.54 -2.01
C LEU A 77 -6.84 -0.42 -1.99
N TRP A 78 -6.46 0.80 -2.28
CA TRP A 78 -7.33 1.97 -2.16
C TRP A 78 -7.59 2.67 -3.48
N ASP A 79 -6.96 2.24 -4.56
CA ASP A 79 -7.16 2.78 -5.91
C ASP A 79 -7.01 4.32 -5.94
N CYS A 80 -5.96 4.81 -5.32
CA CYS A 80 -5.64 6.25 -5.33
C CYS A 80 -4.87 6.64 -6.63
#